data_e3ef76df6069676261ba8006c60db0b2
#
_entry.id   e3ef76df6069676261ba8006c60db0b2
#
_cell.length_a   1.000
_cell.length_b   1.000
_cell.length_c   1.000
_cell.angle_alpha   90.00
_cell.angle_beta   90.00
_cell.angle_gamma   90.00
#
_symmetry.space_group_name_H-M   'P 1'
#
loop_
_entity.id
_entity.type
_entity.pdbx_description
1 polymer ?
#
loop_
_entity_poly.entity_id
_entity_poly.type
_entity_poly.pdbx_seq_one_letter_code
_entity_poly.pdbx_strand_id
1 'polypeptide(L)'
;MSAVLLVPLLPLLASLIIVAGTDKTRNVRAKIGAWPIGVAFCGAIATLYVVATQGPITIRFYDPSSLASIALPIGFHIDRLSAVMMLLISAIGMIIYTYSIEYMYQEPHERRYLALIGVTMFVLLSLVSSANLMMLFLFSQVLSYLLYLLIHNHIHAGTLGAAFRTFVILRIGDVTFLAGIVLAYALYGTLEFPDLFTAASRSTATVSPLPGVEFDGATAVTLLILIGGMSKSAQFPLHIWLPRYLFAPTPVTALLHAGIINAGGFLVNRLAPLFGMSSTTLHVAFVIGTLTAAVGASMMLAQNNIKNMLGFSTIGQMGYMIMECGLGAFSLAVFHLIAHGLFKATVFLNCGNVIGRARSEPHFPRTEHELEEAGPSRLTWLTGFVTTLLIPLVILLLTHGALQIPLLDAQGTIIFLFFIWITSSQAILTLTRLRFVASWKVSVAMLLTLLFVVFVYLFALESFTAFLYPNPDEVASYFKAAELPGRFFDMMIGAATFMTVLGWCYLYPRAQGRTMQLPAPIEGLRIRLYVLFLNRLYLDECVQRFAEAQSSAVRWFERHSQVRGS
;
A
#
# COMPACT_ATOMS: atom_id res chain seq x y z
N MET A 1 3.53 27.46 -16.17
CA MET A 1 2.22 26.87 -15.76
C MET A 1 1.70 25.83 -16.75
N SER A 2 1.66 26.11 -18.06
CA SER A 2 1.15 25.15 -19.08
C SER A 2 1.93 23.84 -19.19
N ALA A 3 3.24 23.83 -18.92
CA ALA A 3 4.06 22.62 -19.01
C ALA A 3 3.72 21.55 -17.92
N VAL A 4 3.28 21.96 -16.75
CA VAL A 4 2.90 21.06 -15.65
C VAL A 4 1.64 20.26 -15.98
N LEU A 5 0.71 20.85 -16.75
CA LEU A 5 -0.50 20.18 -17.24
C LEU A 5 -0.21 19.02 -18.20
N LEU A 6 0.91 19.08 -18.89
CA LEU A 6 1.28 18.05 -19.85
C LEU A 6 1.61 16.72 -19.15
N VAL A 7 2.09 16.75 -17.90
CA VAL A 7 2.53 15.54 -17.20
C VAL A 7 1.44 14.48 -17.11
N PRO A 8 0.20 14.76 -16.63
CA PRO A 8 -0.87 13.79 -16.65
C PRO A 8 -1.32 13.38 -18.07
N LEU A 9 -1.30 14.30 -19.04
CA LEU A 9 -1.84 14.07 -20.38
C LEU A 9 -0.91 13.26 -21.30
N LEU A 10 0.40 13.27 -21.06
CA LEU A 10 1.38 12.59 -21.91
C LEU A 10 1.17 11.06 -21.98
N PRO A 11 0.86 10.32 -20.90
CA PRO A 11 0.55 8.90 -21.01
C PRO A 11 -0.71 8.61 -21.83
N LEU A 12 -1.68 9.52 -21.86
CA LEU A 12 -2.85 9.40 -22.73
C LEU A 12 -2.44 9.53 -24.20
N LEU A 13 -1.52 10.43 -24.52
CA LEU A 13 -0.95 10.55 -25.86
C LEU A 13 -0.23 9.25 -26.28
N ALA A 14 0.51 8.61 -25.35
CA ALA A 14 1.12 7.31 -25.59
C ALA A 14 0.06 6.27 -26.00
N SER A 15 -1.07 6.23 -25.30
CA SER A 15 -2.19 5.32 -25.61
C SER A 15 -2.79 5.60 -26.99
N LEU A 16 -2.98 6.87 -27.34
CA LEU A 16 -3.48 7.27 -28.67
C LEU A 16 -2.55 6.84 -29.78
N ILE A 17 -1.24 7.01 -29.63
CA ILE A 17 -0.22 6.55 -30.58
C ILE A 17 -0.33 5.02 -30.78
N ILE A 18 -0.49 4.27 -29.69
CA ILE A 18 -0.66 2.82 -29.74
C ILE A 18 -1.94 2.42 -30.48
N VAL A 19 -3.03 3.12 -30.27
CA VAL A 19 -4.33 2.81 -30.90
C VAL A 19 -4.34 3.25 -32.37
N ALA A 20 -3.75 4.36 -32.73
CA ALA A 20 -3.78 4.89 -34.12
C ALA A 20 -2.86 4.13 -35.10
N GLY A 21 -1.81 3.48 -34.62
CA GLY A 21 -0.83 2.81 -35.48
C GLY A 21 -1.35 1.51 -36.12
N THR A 22 -0.72 1.08 -37.20
CA THR A 22 -1.03 -0.18 -37.92
C THR A 22 -0.17 -1.33 -37.42
N ASP A 23 -0.56 -2.59 -37.70
CA ASP A 23 0.18 -3.78 -37.27
C ASP A 23 1.56 -3.89 -37.96
N LYS A 24 1.71 -3.32 -39.17
CA LYS A 24 3.00 -3.27 -39.87
C LYS A 24 4.08 -2.45 -39.10
N THR A 25 3.67 -1.51 -38.26
CA THR A 25 4.58 -0.62 -37.50
C THR A 25 4.68 -1.01 -36.01
N ARG A 26 4.30 -2.22 -35.65
CA ARG A 26 4.17 -2.69 -34.26
C ARG A 26 5.34 -2.32 -33.34
N ASN A 27 6.55 -2.75 -33.67
CA ASN A 27 7.74 -2.52 -32.83
C ASN A 27 8.11 -1.02 -32.72
N VAL A 28 8.01 -0.29 -33.84
CA VAL A 28 8.30 1.14 -33.87
C VAL A 28 7.29 1.91 -33.04
N ARG A 29 6.01 1.57 -33.18
CA ARG A 29 4.90 2.16 -32.45
C ARG A 29 5.01 1.96 -30.93
N ALA A 30 5.35 0.76 -30.46
CA ALA A 30 5.52 0.47 -29.04
C ALA A 30 6.66 1.31 -28.45
N LYS A 31 7.78 1.44 -29.18
CA LYS A 31 8.91 2.28 -28.78
C LYS A 31 8.57 3.78 -28.81
N ILE A 32 7.87 4.25 -29.86
CA ILE A 32 7.42 5.65 -29.95
C ILE A 32 6.43 5.97 -28.81
N GLY A 33 5.53 5.04 -28.43
CA GLY A 33 4.62 5.20 -27.30
C GLY A 33 5.33 5.34 -25.94
N ALA A 34 6.57 4.88 -25.81
CA ALA A 34 7.36 5.06 -24.60
C ALA A 34 7.86 6.52 -24.41
N TRP A 35 8.03 7.28 -25.50
CA TRP A 35 8.54 8.65 -25.46
C TRP A 35 7.67 9.61 -24.63
N PRO A 36 6.35 9.71 -24.84
CA PRO A 36 5.50 10.57 -24.01
C PRO A 36 5.57 10.22 -22.52
N ILE A 37 5.72 8.92 -22.19
CA ILE A 37 5.86 8.47 -20.80
C ILE A 37 7.19 8.92 -20.20
N GLY A 38 8.29 8.82 -20.96
CA GLY A 38 9.59 9.34 -20.57
C GLY A 38 9.58 10.86 -20.37
N VAL A 39 8.91 11.59 -21.26
CA VAL A 39 8.73 13.05 -21.13
C VAL A 39 7.87 13.39 -19.91
N ALA A 40 6.83 12.59 -19.61
CA ALA A 40 6.03 12.76 -18.40
C ALA A 40 6.88 12.59 -17.12
N PHE A 41 7.82 11.64 -17.11
CA PHE A 41 8.75 11.47 -15.99
C PHE A 41 9.67 12.69 -15.81
N CYS A 42 10.27 13.19 -16.87
CA CYS A 42 11.07 14.43 -16.82
C CYS A 42 10.22 15.64 -16.39
N GLY A 43 8.99 15.72 -16.86
CA GLY A 43 8.02 16.73 -16.47
C GLY A 43 7.65 16.64 -14.98
N ALA A 44 7.53 15.42 -14.42
CA ALA A 44 7.26 15.21 -12.99
C ALA A 44 8.44 15.69 -12.13
N ILE A 45 9.70 15.49 -12.55
CA ILE A 45 10.89 16.03 -11.88
C ILE A 45 10.84 17.56 -11.87
N ALA A 46 10.55 18.17 -13.02
CA ALA A 46 10.43 19.62 -13.12
C ALA A 46 9.28 20.16 -12.25
N THR A 47 8.15 19.45 -12.23
CA THR A 47 6.99 19.80 -11.36
C THR A 47 7.36 19.77 -9.89
N LEU A 48 8.06 18.73 -9.45
CA LEU A 48 8.53 18.61 -8.06
C LEU A 48 9.45 19.79 -7.69
N TYR A 49 10.39 20.16 -8.58
CA TYR A 49 11.26 21.31 -8.36
C TYR A 49 10.48 22.63 -8.26
N VAL A 50 9.53 22.87 -9.16
CA VAL A 50 8.71 24.09 -9.14
C VAL A 50 7.86 24.16 -7.87
N VAL A 51 7.19 23.07 -7.50
CA VAL A 51 6.35 23.03 -6.28
C VAL A 51 7.19 23.18 -5.00
N ALA A 52 8.40 22.62 -4.98
CA ALA A 52 9.32 22.76 -3.85
C ALA A 52 9.79 24.21 -3.63
N THR A 53 9.97 24.98 -4.74
CA THR A 53 10.53 26.33 -4.70
C THR A 53 9.48 27.44 -4.70
N GLN A 54 8.37 27.25 -5.40
CA GLN A 54 7.35 28.28 -5.64
C GLN A 54 6.02 28.00 -4.89
N GLY A 55 5.88 26.81 -4.29
CA GLY A 55 4.65 26.41 -3.60
C GLY A 55 3.64 25.70 -4.50
N PRO A 56 2.42 25.43 -4.00
CA PRO A 56 1.40 24.65 -4.70
C PRO A 56 0.88 25.38 -5.94
N ILE A 57 0.54 24.60 -6.98
CA ILE A 57 0.02 25.09 -8.26
C ILE A 57 -1.43 24.63 -8.38
N THR A 58 -2.37 25.57 -8.50
CA THR A 58 -3.77 25.27 -8.79
C THR A 58 -4.13 25.77 -10.19
N ILE A 59 -4.70 24.89 -11.00
CA ILE A 59 -5.13 25.17 -12.36
C ILE A 59 -6.57 24.77 -12.50
N ARG A 60 -7.45 25.72 -12.77
CA ARG A 60 -8.88 25.50 -13.03
C ARG A 60 -9.13 25.55 -14.53
N PHE A 61 -9.75 24.51 -15.09
CA PHE A 61 -10.17 24.44 -16.49
C PHE A 61 -11.57 24.99 -16.69
N TYR A 62 -12.41 24.81 -15.69
CA TYR A 62 -13.81 25.26 -15.70
C TYR A 62 -14.21 25.67 -14.29
N ASP A 63 -14.77 26.87 -14.18
CA ASP A 63 -15.35 27.42 -12.95
C ASP A 63 -16.83 27.67 -13.22
N PRO A 64 -17.72 26.86 -12.63
CA PRO A 64 -19.14 26.91 -12.91
C PRO A 64 -19.90 28.02 -12.17
N SER A 65 -19.23 29.04 -11.65
CA SER A 65 -19.81 30.14 -10.84
C SER A 65 -21.03 30.86 -11.47
N SER A 66 -21.40 30.51 -12.71
CA SER A 66 -22.47 31.17 -13.45
C SER A 66 -23.71 30.33 -13.80
N LEU A 67 -23.72 29.00 -13.60
CA LEU A 67 -24.76 28.16 -14.23
C LEU A 67 -25.45 27.08 -13.39
N ALA A 68 -24.98 26.73 -12.20
CA ALA A 68 -25.62 25.65 -11.42
C ALA A 68 -25.43 25.80 -9.91
N SER A 69 -26.44 25.37 -9.16
CA SER A 69 -26.44 25.31 -7.69
C SER A 69 -25.42 24.31 -7.10
N ILE A 70 -24.82 23.45 -7.92
CA ILE A 70 -23.74 22.52 -7.55
C ILE A 70 -22.58 22.76 -8.51
N ALA A 71 -21.75 23.74 -8.19
CA ALA A 71 -20.60 24.11 -8.98
C ALA A 71 -19.38 23.27 -8.54
N LEU A 72 -19.02 22.25 -9.31
CA LEU A 72 -17.78 21.49 -9.11
C LEU A 72 -16.73 21.98 -10.10
N PRO A 73 -15.72 22.73 -9.67
CA PRO A 73 -14.66 23.19 -10.54
C PRO A 73 -13.83 21.98 -11.02
N ILE A 74 -13.57 21.94 -12.32
CA ILE A 74 -12.68 20.94 -12.93
C ILE A 74 -11.29 21.55 -13.00
N GLY A 75 -10.31 20.92 -12.37
CA GLY A 75 -8.94 21.43 -12.34
C GLY A 75 -7.95 20.50 -11.68
N PHE A 76 -6.70 20.91 -11.64
CA PHE A 76 -5.64 20.23 -10.91
C PHE A 76 -5.11 21.11 -9.78
N HIS A 77 -4.86 20.47 -8.64
CA HIS A 77 -4.16 21.04 -7.50
C HIS A 77 -2.92 20.19 -7.21
N ILE A 78 -1.75 20.78 -7.46
CA ILE A 78 -0.47 20.09 -7.37
C ILE A 78 0.33 20.75 -6.25
N ASP A 79 0.31 20.11 -5.10
CA ASP A 79 1.11 20.40 -3.93
C ASP A 79 2.30 19.44 -3.81
N ARG A 80 3.05 19.49 -2.74
CA ARG A 80 4.22 18.64 -2.49
C ARG A 80 3.88 17.16 -2.50
N LEU A 81 2.73 16.76 -1.91
CA LEU A 81 2.26 15.38 -1.92
C LEU A 81 1.94 14.92 -3.35
N SER A 82 1.20 15.72 -4.13
CA SER A 82 0.90 15.44 -5.52
C SER A 82 2.16 15.30 -6.36
N ALA A 83 3.12 16.24 -6.21
CA ALA A 83 4.35 16.25 -7.00
C ALA A 83 5.22 15.01 -6.75
N VAL A 84 5.35 14.59 -5.49
CA VAL A 84 6.07 13.35 -5.11
C VAL A 84 5.37 12.13 -5.69
N MET A 85 4.04 12.06 -5.59
CA MET A 85 3.28 10.94 -6.15
C MET A 85 3.32 10.90 -7.68
N MET A 86 3.29 12.07 -8.35
CA MET A 86 3.46 12.14 -9.82
C MET A 86 4.83 11.62 -10.23
N LEU A 87 5.89 11.95 -9.50
CA LEU A 87 7.23 11.43 -9.74
C LEU A 87 7.28 9.91 -9.58
N LEU A 88 6.73 9.37 -8.51
CA LEU A 88 6.67 7.93 -8.25
C LEU A 88 5.91 7.18 -9.36
N ILE A 89 4.70 7.66 -9.70
CA ILE A 89 3.83 7.02 -10.70
C ILE A 89 4.48 7.06 -12.08
N SER A 90 5.07 8.19 -12.48
CA SER A 90 5.73 8.31 -13.79
C SER A 90 7.00 7.46 -13.88
N ALA A 91 7.80 7.39 -12.80
CA ALA A 91 9.01 6.54 -12.75
C ALA A 91 8.65 5.05 -12.86
N ILE A 92 7.76 4.57 -12.01
CA ILE A 92 7.32 3.16 -12.01
C ILE A 92 6.61 2.84 -13.32
N GLY A 93 5.75 3.73 -13.79
CA GLY A 93 5.01 3.56 -15.03
C GLY A 93 5.93 3.47 -16.26
N MET A 94 6.99 4.26 -16.32
CA MET A 94 8.01 4.18 -17.39
C MET A 94 8.71 2.80 -17.38
N ILE A 95 9.11 2.30 -16.21
CA ILE A 95 9.73 0.99 -16.05
C ILE A 95 8.77 -0.12 -16.48
N ILE A 96 7.53 -0.09 -15.99
CA ILE A 96 6.51 -1.10 -16.30
C ILE A 96 6.14 -1.06 -17.79
N TYR A 97 5.98 0.12 -18.38
CA TYR A 97 5.65 0.23 -19.79
C TYR A 97 6.78 -0.31 -20.69
N THR A 98 8.02 0.05 -20.39
CA THR A 98 9.19 -0.43 -21.14
C THR A 98 9.33 -1.96 -21.00
N TYR A 99 9.17 -2.51 -19.80
CA TYR A 99 9.16 -3.95 -19.58
C TYR A 99 8.02 -4.64 -20.33
N SER A 100 6.84 -4.02 -20.39
CA SER A 100 5.65 -4.57 -21.04
C SER A 100 5.81 -4.71 -22.56
N ILE A 101 6.63 -3.89 -23.20
CA ILE A 101 6.91 -3.99 -24.64
C ILE A 101 7.53 -5.35 -24.97
N GLU A 102 8.52 -5.77 -24.19
CA GLU A 102 9.19 -7.05 -24.36
C GLU A 102 8.31 -8.21 -23.87
N TYR A 103 7.66 -8.05 -22.72
CA TYR A 103 6.84 -9.08 -22.08
C TYR A 103 5.63 -9.50 -22.92
N MET A 104 4.99 -8.54 -23.59
CA MET A 104 3.81 -8.78 -24.45
C MET A 104 4.18 -8.97 -25.93
N TYR A 105 5.47 -9.10 -26.24
CA TYR A 105 5.91 -9.27 -27.61
C TYR A 105 5.31 -10.53 -28.24
N GLN A 106 4.65 -10.37 -29.39
CA GLN A 106 3.90 -11.41 -30.14
C GLN A 106 2.60 -11.92 -29.47
N GLU A 107 2.19 -11.39 -28.33
CA GLU A 107 0.90 -11.75 -27.75
C GLU A 107 -0.26 -11.11 -28.54
N PRO A 108 -1.41 -11.81 -28.71
CA PRO A 108 -2.51 -11.37 -29.59
C PRO A 108 -3.16 -10.05 -29.15
N HIS A 109 -3.07 -9.67 -27.87
CA HIS A 109 -3.72 -8.47 -27.32
C HIS A 109 -2.75 -7.37 -26.88
N GLU A 110 -1.49 -7.38 -27.35
CA GLU A 110 -0.46 -6.41 -26.98
C GLU A 110 -0.91 -4.96 -27.16
N ARG A 111 -1.55 -4.64 -28.29
CA ARG A 111 -2.02 -3.28 -28.61
C ARG A 111 -2.99 -2.75 -27.56
N ARG A 112 -4.02 -3.52 -27.24
CA ARG A 112 -5.01 -3.17 -26.22
C ARG A 112 -4.34 -3.02 -24.84
N TYR A 113 -3.45 -3.94 -24.54
CA TYR A 113 -2.75 -3.98 -23.27
C TYR A 113 -1.87 -2.74 -23.02
N LEU A 114 -0.99 -2.38 -23.98
CA LEU A 114 -0.14 -1.19 -23.88
C LEU A 114 -0.95 0.10 -23.82
N ALA A 115 -2.05 0.19 -24.59
CA ALA A 115 -2.96 1.33 -24.54
C ALA A 115 -3.62 1.45 -23.15
N LEU A 116 -4.08 0.33 -22.57
CA LEU A 116 -4.68 0.33 -21.23
C LEU A 116 -3.68 0.74 -20.13
N ILE A 117 -2.41 0.35 -20.23
CA ILE A 117 -1.37 0.82 -19.29
C ILE A 117 -1.22 2.34 -19.38
N GLY A 118 -1.12 2.92 -20.58
CA GLY A 118 -0.98 4.36 -20.74
C GLY A 118 -2.20 5.14 -20.21
N VAL A 119 -3.44 4.65 -20.48
CA VAL A 119 -4.66 5.23 -19.90
C VAL A 119 -4.65 5.10 -18.37
N THR A 120 -4.19 3.98 -17.82
CA THR A 120 -4.11 3.79 -16.36
C THR A 120 -3.13 4.77 -15.72
N MET A 121 -2.00 5.02 -16.37
CA MET A 121 -1.04 6.04 -15.91
C MET A 121 -1.64 7.45 -15.95
N PHE A 122 -2.35 7.81 -17.03
CA PHE A 122 -3.09 9.07 -17.11
C PHE A 122 -4.06 9.23 -15.94
N VAL A 123 -4.86 8.20 -15.66
CA VAL A 123 -5.85 8.23 -14.57
C VAL A 123 -5.18 8.32 -13.20
N LEU A 124 -4.09 7.58 -12.97
CA LEU A 124 -3.33 7.66 -11.71
C LEU A 124 -2.72 9.05 -11.49
N LEU A 125 -2.11 9.64 -12.52
CA LEU A 125 -1.54 10.99 -12.45
C LEU A 125 -2.63 12.05 -12.23
N SER A 126 -3.78 11.91 -12.88
CA SER A 126 -4.94 12.80 -12.71
C SER A 126 -5.58 12.64 -11.32
N LEU A 127 -5.61 11.42 -10.78
CA LEU A 127 -6.10 11.13 -9.43
C LEU A 127 -5.28 11.88 -8.38
N VAL A 128 -3.94 11.77 -8.44
CA VAL A 128 -3.08 12.40 -7.43
C VAL A 128 -2.99 13.92 -7.56
N SER A 129 -3.32 14.48 -8.71
CA SER A 129 -3.37 15.92 -8.97
C SER A 129 -4.79 16.51 -8.93
N SER A 130 -5.82 15.74 -8.56
CA SER A 130 -7.20 16.21 -8.46
C SER A 130 -7.31 17.45 -7.56
N ALA A 131 -8.08 18.46 -8.00
CA ALA A 131 -8.28 19.69 -7.24
C ALA A 131 -9.30 19.53 -6.10
N ASN A 132 -10.21 18.58 -6.22
CA ASN A 132 -11.30 18.38 -5.26
C ASN A 132 -11.61 16.90 -5.02
N LEU A 133 -12.34 16.65 -3.95
CA LEU A 133 -12.68 15.30 -3.48
C LEU A 133 -13.56 14.53 -4.47
N MET A 134 -14.45 15.21 -5.24
CA MET A 134 -15.29 14.56 -6.25
C MET A 134 -14.47 14.09 -7.46
N MET A 135 -13.53 14.91 -7.96
CA MET A 135 -12.63 14.49 -9.04
C MET A 135 -11.77 13.30 -8.64
N LEU A 136 -11.23 13.31 -7.41
CA LEU A 136 -10.48 12.18 -6.85
C LEU A 136 -11.34 10.91 -6.83
N PHE A 137 -12.61 11.02 -6.42
CA PHE A 137 -13.57 9.91 -6.48
C PHE A 137 -13.78 9.42 -7.91
N LEU A 138 -14.07 10.30 -8.86
CA LEU A 138 -14.32 9.92 -10.26
C LEU A 138 -13.12 9.21 -10.88
N PHE A 139 -11.92 9.74 -10.72
CA PHE A 139 -10.70 9.06 -11.22
C PHE A 139 -10.49 7.71 -10.51
N SER A 140 -10.84 7.58 -9.24
CA SER A 140 -10.77 6.30 -8.54
C SER A 140 -11.76 5.27 -9.09
N GLN A 141 -12.94 5.70 -9.60
CA GLN A 141 -13.90 4.84 -10.26
C GLN A 141 -13.37 4.34 -11.60
N VAL A 142 -12.84 5.26 -12.42
CA VAL A 142 -12.21 4.92 -13.70
C VAL A 142 -11.03 3.96 -13.49
N LEU A 143 -10.22 4.21 -12.47
CA LEU A 143 -9.10 3.32 -12.10
C LEU A 143 -9.56 1.91 -11.76
N SER A 144 -10.64 1.76 -10.99
CA SER A 144 -11.22 0.45 -10.65
C SER A 144 -11.73 -0.29 -11.89
N TYR A 145 -12.30 0.43 -12.85
CA TYR A 145 -12.76 -0.14 -14.12
C TYR A 145 -11.58 -0.54 -15.03
N LEU A 146 -10.55 0.30 -15.12
CA LEU A 146 -9.33 -0.02 -15.88
C LEU A 146 -8.62 -1.25 -15.30
N LEU A 147 -8.61 -1.39 -13.99
CA LEU A 147 -8.09 -2.58 -13.33
C LEU A 147 -8.86 -3.84 -13.75
N TYR A 148 -10.19 -3.78 -13.78
CA TYR A 148 -11.02 -4.85 -14.31
C TYR A 148 -10.63 -5.21 -15.76
N LEU A 149 -10.46 -4.21 -16.65
CA LEU A 149 -10.09 -4.43 -18.05
C LEU A 149 -8.68 -5.01 -18.21
N LEU A 150 -7.71 -4.59 -17.39
CA LEU A 150 -6.33 -5.10 -17.42
C LEU A 150 -6.24 -6.56 -17.03
N ILE A 151 -7.07 -7.01 -16.06
CA ILE A 151 -7.13 -8.41 -15.65
C ILE A 151 -7.83 -9.26 -16.69
N HIS A 152 -8.91 -8.73 -17.26
CA HIS A 152 -9.71 -9.43 -18.29
C HIS A 152 -8.98 -9.58 -19.65
N ASN A 153 -7.77 -9.06 -19.77
CA ASN A 153 -7.01 -9.17 -21.03
C ASN A 153 -6.60 -10.60 -21.38
N HIS A 154 -6.52 -11.52 -20.41
CA HIS A 154 -6.28 -12.96 -20.63
C HIS A 154 -7.56 -13.76 -20.44
N ILE A 155 -8.02 -14.40 -21.51
CA ILE A 155 -9.29 -15.16 -21.57
C ILE A 155 -9.06 -16.56 -20.94
N HIS A 156 -8.94 -16.63 -19.63
CA HIS A 156 -9.14 -17.87 -18.89
C HIS A 156 -10.44 -17.77 -18.09
N ALA A 157 -11.27 -18.80 -18.11
CA ALA A 157 -12.58 -18.79 -17.43
C ALA A 157 -12.51 -18.40 -15.94
N GLY A 158 -11.40 -18.70 -15.26
CA GLY A 158 -11.15 -18.30 -13.87
C GLY A 158 -10.88 -16.82 -13.66
N THR A 159 -10.35 -16.10 -14.68
CA THR A 159 -9.99 -14.68 -14.55
C THR A 159 -11.22 -13.77 -14.56
N LEU A 160 -12.25 -14.12 -15.32
CA LEU A 160 -13.48 -13.33 -15.40
C LEU A 160 -14.22 -13.30 -14.05
N GLY A 161 -14.37 -14.46 -13.40
CA GLY A 161 -14.99 -14.52 -12.08
C GLY A 161 -14.20 -13.77 -11.00
N ALA A 162 -12.87 -13.82 -11.04
CA ALA A 162 -12.02 -13.07 -10.13
C ALA A 162 -12.13 -11.56 -10.35
N ALA A 163 -12.09 -11.09 -11.60
CA ALA A 163 -12.23 -9.69 -11.96
C ALA A 163 -13.58 -9.11 -11.53
N PHE A 164 -14.67 -9.85 -11.78
CA PHE A 164 -16.02 -9.43 -11.39
C PHE A 164 -16.19 -9.31 -9.88
N ARG A 165 -15.76 -10.32 -9.10
CA ARG A 165 -15.84 -10.27 -7.63
C ARG A 165 -15.07 -9.12 -7.06
N THR A 166 -13.88 -8.85 -7.59
CA THR A 166 -13.09 -7.68 -7.19
C THR A 166 -13.83 -6.39 -7.46
N PHE A 167 -14.38 -6.26 -8.66
CA PHE A 167 -15.17 -5.09 -9.02
C PHE A 167 -16.31 -4.86 -8.02
N VAL A 168 -17.03 -5.92 -7.63
CA VAL A 168 -18.11 -5.83 -6.64
C VAL A 168 -17.61 -5.40 -5.25
N ILE A 169 -16.51 -5.98 -4.76
CA ILE A 169 -15.95 -5.63 -3.44
C ILE A 169 -15.54 -4.15 -3.40
N LEU A 170 -14.92 -3.67 -4.48
CA LEU A 170 -14.55 -2.26 -4.57
C LEU A 170 -15.77 -1.33 -4.55
N ARG A 171 -16.94 -1.76 -5.09
CA ARG A 171 -18.18 -0.97 -5.04
C ARG A 171 -18.68 -0.74 -3.63
N ILE A 172 -18.49 -1.68 -2.71
CA ILE A 172 -18.87 -1.49 -1.29
C ILE A 172 -18.14 -0.26 -0.70
N GLY A 173 -16.85 -0.17 -0.90
CA GLY A 173 -16.08 0.99 -0.43
C GLY A 173 -16.42 2.28 -1.19
N ASP A 174 -16.79 2.18 -2.48
CA ASP A 174 -17.14 3.35 -3.27
C ASP A 174 -18.47 4.00 -2.81
N VAL A 175 -19.42 3.20 -2.37
CA VAL A 175 -20.68 3.70 -1.80
C VAL A 175 -20.43 4.49 -0.51
N THR A 176 -19.60 3.96 0.38
CA THR A 176 -19.24 4.68 1.63
C THR A 176 -18.40 5.92 1.36
N PHE A 177 -17.49 5.86 0.39
CA PHE A 177 -16.70 7.01 -0.02
C PHE A 177 -17.59 8.12 -0.59
N LEU A 178 -18.54 7.79 -1.47
CA LEU A 178 -19.50 8.75 -2.02
C LEU A 178 -20.39 9.34 -0.92
N ALA A 179 -20.86 8.53 0.03
CA ALA A 179 -21.61 9.01 1.18
C ALA A 179 -20.80 10.02 2.00
N GLY A 180 -19.50 9.77 2.22
CA GLY A 180 -18.59 10.69 2.87
C GLY A 180 -18.42 12.01 2.11
N ILE A 181 -18.37 11.96 0.77
CA ILE A 181 -18.31 13.17 -0.09
C ILE A 181 -19.59 13.99 0.01
N VAL A 182 -20.75 13.33 -0.09
CA VAL A 182 -22.05 14.00 0.02
C VAL A 182 -22.21 14.66 1.39
N LEU A 183 -21.82 13.96 2.46
CA LEU A 183 -21.84 14.49 3.82
C LEU A 183 -20.88 15.67 3.98
N ALA A 184 -19.66 15.57 3.44
CA ALA A 184 -18.69 16.68 3.47
C ALA A 184 -19.23 17.92 2.77
N TYR A 185 -19.87 17.77 1.61
CA TYR A 185 -20.50 18.87 0.90
C TYR A 185 -21.66 19.48 1.68
N ALA A 186 -22.51 18.63 2.29
CA ALA A 186 -23.64 19.09 3.09
C ALA A 186 -23.21 19.88 4.34
N LEU A 187 -22.10 19.49 4.97
CA LEU A 187 -21.60 20.15 6.20
C LEU A 187 -20.73 21.38 5.92
N TYR A 188 -19.92 21.35 4.87
CA TYR A 188 -18.87 22.35 4.64
C TYR A 188 -19.11 23.22 3.40
N GLY A 189 -20.07 22.86 2.53
CA GLY A 189 -20.45 23.64 1.34
C GLY A 189 -19.43 23.62 0.20
N THR A 190 -18.29 22.96 0.36
CA THR A 190 -17.20 22.87 -0.63
C THR A 190 -16.53 21.51 -0.62
N LEU A 191 -15.94 21.13 -1.78
CA LEU A 191 -15.14 19.91 -1.92
C LEU A 191 -13.71 20.20 -2.39
N GLU A 192 -13.34 21.45 -2.66
CA GLU A 192 -11.96 21.86 -2.96
C GLU A 192 -11.08 21.70 -1.72
N PHE A 193 -9.92 21.05 -1.83
CA PHE A 193 -9.14 20.66 -0.67
C PHE A 193 -8.76 21.83 0.27
N PRO A 194 -8.20 22.97 -0.19
CA PRO A 194 -7.84 24.05 0.73
C PRO A 194 -9.05 24.64 1.47
N ASP A 195 -10.16 24.85 0.72
CA ASP A 195 -11.37 25.43 1.26
C ASP A 195 -12.09 24.45 2.19
N LEU A 196 -12.12 23.16 1.85
CA LEU A 196 -12.67 22.08 2.66
C LEU A 196 -11.98 22.01 4.03
N PHE A 197 -10.65 22.05 4.07
CA PHE A 197 -9.90 22.00 5.33
C PHE A 197 -10.15 23.22 6.19
N THR A 198 -10.24 24.42 5.56
CA THR A 198 -10.53 25.65 6.26
C THR A 198 -11.98 25.68 6.79
N ALA A 199 -12.95 25.22 6.00
CA ALA A 199 -14.34 25.14 6.43
C ALA A 199 -14.53 24.11 7.55
N ALA A 200 -13.90 22.95 7.45
CA ALA A 200 -13.95 21.91 8.48
C ALA A 200 -13.35 22.37 9.82
N SER A 201 -12.22 23.09 9.80
CA SER A 201 -11.58 23.60 11.04
C SER A 201 -12.42 24.65 11.79
N ARG A 202 -13.35 25.30 11.10
CA ARG A 202 -14.26 26.31 11.69
C ARG A 202 -15.62 25.73 12.05
N SER A 203 -15.95 24.54 11.59
CA SER A 203 -17.26 23.92 11.79
C SER A 203 -17.34 23.23 13.15
N THR A 204 -18.47 23.43 13.85
CA THR A 204 -18.87 22.70 15.06
C THR A 204 -20.05 21.77 14.79
N ALA A 205 -20.31 21.44 13.52
CA ALA A 205 -21.42 20.60 13.12
C ALA A 205 -21.28 19.18 13.67
N THR A 206 -22.35 18.65 14.24
CA THR A 206 -22.47 17.26 14.69
C THR A 206 -23.47 16.50 13.82
N VAL A 207 -23.27 15.20 13.72
CA VAL A 207 -24.10 14.27 12.94
C VAL A 207 -24.58 13.15 13.84
N SER A 208 -25.89 12.95 13.90
CA SER A 208 -26.53 11.89 14.70
C SER A 208 -27.06 10.79 13.77
N PRO A 209 -26.27 9.77 13.42
CA PRO A 209 -26.72 8.69 12.53
C PRO A 209 -27.77 7.78 13.19
N LEU A 210 -27.79 7.71 14.52
CA LEU A 210 -28.73 6.94 15.31
C LEU A 210 -29.12 7.71 16.57
N PRO A 211 -30.34 7.52 17.13
CA PRO A 211 -30.72 8.14 18.38
C PRO A 211 -29.73 7.83 19.50
N GLY A 212 -29.15 8.86 20.10
CA GLY A 212 -28.19 8.74 21.21
C GLY A 212 -26.73 8.54 20.80
N VAL A 213 -26.41 8.54 19.49
CA VAL A 213 -25.03 8.48 18.99
C VAL A 213 -24.74 9.75 18.18
N GLU A 214 -23.92 10.62 18.75
CA GLU A 214 -23.47 11.86 18.08
C GLU A 214 -22.00 11.76 17.72
N PHE A 215 -21.70 12.11 16.47
CA PHE A 215 -20.32 12.26 15.98
C PHE A 215 -20.08 13.71 15.59
N ASP A 216 -18.90 14.19 15.84
CA ASP A 216 -18.39 15.39 15.20
C ASP A 216 -18.40 15.23 13.66
N GLY A 217 -18.71 16.31 12.93
CA GLY A 217 -18.84 16.25 11.47
C GLY A 217 -17.58 15.74 10.77
N ALA A 218 -16.40 16.14 11.25
CA ALA A 218 -15.14 15.65 10.72
C ALA A 218 -14.98 14.11 10.95
N THR A 219 -15.39 13.62 12.11
CA THR A 219 -15.37 12.19 12.44
C THR A 219 -16.30 11.39 11.53
N ALA A 220 -17.53 11.85 11.32
CA ALA A 220 -18.49 11.14 10.47
C ALA A 220 -18.01 11.07 9.01
N VAL A 221 -17.50 12.17 8.47
CA VAL A 221 -16.94 12.24 7.10
C VAL A 221 -15.72 11.34 6.96
N THR A 222 -14.75 11.45 7.88
CA THR A 222 -13.49 10.68 7.78
C THR A 222 -13.68 9.19 7.98
N LEU A 223 -14.62 8.74 8.84
CA LEU A 223 -14.95 7.31 8.98
C LEU A 223 -15.52 6.73 7.68
N LEU A 224 -16.45 7.43 7.03
CA LEU A 224 -17.01 6.99 5.75
C LEU A 224 -15.94 6.92 4.66
N ILE A 225 -15.08 7.92 4.59
CA ILE A 225 -13.96 7.96 3.63
C ILE A 225 -12.91 6.88 3.95
N LEU A 226 -12.63 6.62 5.24
CA LEU A 226 -11.72 5.56 5.66
C LEU A 226 -12.18 4.20 5.15
N ILE A 227 -13.47 3.85 5.28
CA ILE A 227 -14.02 2.59 4.75
C ILE A 227 -13.82 2.51 3.24
N GLY A 228 -14.02 3.64 2.52
CA GLY A 228 -13.70 3.76 1.10
C GLY A 228 -12.23 3.45 0.79
N GLY A 229 -11.32 4.07 1.56
CA GLY A 229 -9.87 3.83 1.47
C GLY A 229 -9.48 2.39 1.80
N MET A 230 -10.14 1.77 2.80
CA MET A 230 -9.92 0.37 3.18
C MET A 230 -10.17 -0.60 2.02
N SER A 231 -11.22 -0.38 1.24
CA SER A 231 -11.52 -1.23 0.08
C SER A 231 -10.43 -1.12 -1.00
N LYS A 232 -9.93 0.08 -1.26
CA LYS A 232 -8.89 0.34 -2.27
C LYS A 232 -7.52 -0.23 -1.86
N SER A 233 -7.15 -0.08 -0.58
CA SER A 233 -5.88 -0.58 -0.02
C SER A 233 -5.98 -1.98 0.60
N ALA A 234 -6.99 -2.75 0.23
CA ALA A 234 -7.15 -4.14 0.66
C ALA A 234 -7.01 -4.34 2.18
N GLN A 235 -7.65 -3.48 3.00
CA GLN A 235 -7.67 -3.64 4.44
C GLN A 235 -8.64 -4.75 4.87
N PHE A 236 -8.34 -5.41 5.98
CA PHE A 236 -9.25 -6.39 6.58
C PHE A 236 -10.58 -5.73 6.99
N PRO A 237 -11.75 -6.35 6.69
CA PRO A 237 -11.98 -7.63 5.98
C PRO A 237 -12.08 -7.50 4.45
N LEU A 238 -11.94 -6.29 3.87
CA LEU A 238 -12.14 -6.01 2.44
C LEU A 238 -10.94 -6.43 1.56
N HIS A 239 -9.94 -7.14 2.10
CA HIS A 239 -8.70 -7.55 1.41
C HIS A 239 -8.88 -8.72 0.43
N ILE A 240 -10.02 -9.41 0.45
CA ILE A 240 -10.27 -10.71 -0.22
C ILE A 240 -10.07 -10.63 -1.74
N TRP A 241 -10.19 -9.43 -2.33
CA TRP A 241 -10.04 -9.24 -3.76
C TRP A 241 -8.57 -9.35 -4.23
N LEU A 242 -7.60 -8.93 -3.43
CA LEU A 242 -6.21 -8.79 -3.85
C LEU A 242 -5.51 -10.12 -4.21
N PRO A 243 -5.62 -11.22 -3.44
CA PRO A 243 -4.95 -12.47 -3.77
C PRO A 243 -5.43 -13.13 -5.07
N ARG A 244 -6.55 -12.69 -5.63
CA ARG A 244 -7.12 -13.25 -6.85
C ARG A 244 -6.49 -12.70 -8.14
N TYR A 245 -5.71 -11.61 -8.05
CA TYR A 245 -5.01 -11.01 -9.20
C TYR A 245 -3.78 -11.76 -9.70
N LEU A 246 -3.46 -12.87 -9.09
CA LEU A 246 -2.24 -13.63 -9.39
C LEU A 246 -2.22 -14.24 -10.80
N PHE A 247 -3.38 -14.31 -11.44
CA PHE A 247 -3.51 -14.73 -12.83
C PHE A 247 -3.27 -13.60 -13.85
N ALA A 248 -3.19 -12.35 -13.39
CA ALA A 248 -2.87 -11.22 -14.27
C ALA A 248 -1.43 -11.28 -14.78
N PRO A 249 -1.13 -10.68 -15.94
CA PRO A 249 0.24 -10.52 -16.44
C PRO A 249 1.15 -9.88 -15.39
N THR A 250 2.40 -10.30 -15.34
CA THR A 250 3.36 -9.82 -14.35
C THR A 250 3.48 -8.28 -14.28
N PRO A 251 3.53 -7.54 -15.43
CA PRO A 251 3.56 -6.08 -15.38
C PRO A 251 2.29 -5.45 -14.80
N VAL A 252 1.09 -6.04 -15.03
CA VAL A 252 -0.16 -5.58 -14.39
C VAL A 252 -0.10 -5.78 -12.89
N THR A 253 0.42 -6.94 -12.46
CA THR A 253 0.60 -7.22 -11.02
C THR A 253 1.58 -6.22 -10.39
N ALA A 254 2.68 -5.89 -11.08
CA ALA A 254 3.61 -4.87 -10.63
C ALA A 254 2.94 -3.49 -10.52
N LEU A 255 2.16 -3.06 -11.53
CA LEU A 255 1.43 -1.80 -11.54
C LEU A 255 0.37 -1.74 -10.43
N LEU A 256 -0.34 -2.85 -10.20
CA LEU A 256 -1.31 -2.97 -9.13
C LEU A 256 -0.66 -2.73 -7.76
N HIS A 257 0.41 -3.46 -7.46
CA HIS A 257 1.07 -3.43 -6.15
C HIS A 257 1.92 -2.17 -5.92
N ALA A 258 2.42 -1.54 -6.98
CA ALA A 258 3.23 -0.33 -6.89
C ALA A 258 2.42 0.98 -7.02
N GLY A 259 1.24 0.93 -7.63
CA GLY A 259 0.44 2.13 -7.93
C GLY A 259 -1.00 2.04 -7.41
N ILE A 260 -1.78 1.11 -7.94
CA ILE A 260 -3.25 1.13 -7.77
C ILE A 260 -3.69 0.90 -6.32
N ILE A 261 -3.06 -0.05 -5.62
CA ILE A 261 -3.41 -0.37 -4.23
C ILE A 261 -3.06 0.77 -3.26
N ASN A 262 -2.12 1.62 -3.64
CA ASN A 262 -1.70 2.77 -2.87
C ASN A 262 -2.74 3.90 -2.83
N ALA A 263 -3.78 3.83 -3.70
CA ALA A 263 -4.80 4.87 -3.81
C ALA A 263 -5.57 5.11 -2.50
N GLY A 264 -5.81 4.07 -1.68
CA GLY A 264 -6.47 4.26 -0.38
C GLY A 264 -5.57 4.95 0.64
N GLY A 265 -4.29 4.58 0.71
CA GLY A 265 -3.32 5.29 1.56
C GLY A 265 -3.07 6.72 1.09
N PHE A 266 -2.99 6.94 -0.22
CA PHE A 266 -2.95 8.28 -0.78
C PHE A 266 -4.19 9.11 -0.38
N LEU A 267 -5.40 8.53 -0.44
CA LEU A 267 -6.65 9.19 -0.05
C LEU A 267 -6.61 9.67 1.40
N VAL A 268 -6.17 8.82 2.33
CA VAL A 268 -6.05 9.18 3.75
C VAL A 268 -5.00 10.29 3.94
N ASN A 269 -3.85 10.18 3.28
CA ASN A 269 -2.79 11.20 3.34
C ASN A 269 -3.21 12.53 2.67
N ARG A 270 -3.98 12.49 1.57
CA ARG A 270 -4.54 13.70 0.94
C ARG A 270 -5.47 14.47 1.88
N LEU A 271 -6.18 13.76 2.72
CA LEU A 271 -7.12 14.30 3.69
C LEU A 271 -6.54 14.35 5.11
N ALA A 272 -5.21 14.29 5.26
CA ALA A 272 -4.54 14.35 6.57
C ALA A 272 -5.02 15.51 7.46
N PRO A 273 -5.22 16.74 6.96
CA PRO A 273 -5.76 17.82 7.79
C PRO A 273 -7.15 17.51 8.36
N LEU A 274 -8.01 16.83 7.59
CA LEU A 274 -9.35 16.44 8.04
C LEU A 274 -9.31 15.25 9.01
N PHE A 275 -8.45 14.26 8.73
CA PHE A 275 -8.24 13.12 9.63
C PHE A 275 -7.61 13.53 10.96
N GLY A 276 -6.69 14.50 10.95
CA GLY A 276 -6.08 15.08 12.15
C GLY A 276 -7.06 15.79 13.09
N MET A 277 -8.27 16.11 12.63
CA MET A 277 -9.35 16.66 13.47
C MET A 277 -10.14 15.57 14.21
N SER A 278 -9.96 14.28 13.87
CA SER A 278 -10.76 13.17 14.43
C SER A 278 -9.89 12.10 15.08
N SER A 279 -9.68 12.21 16.40
CA SER A 279 -8.99 11.16 17.17
C SER A 279 -9.67 9.79 17.02
N THR A 280 -10.99 9.75 16.99
CA THR A 280 -11.75 8.49 16.82
C THR A 280 -11.40 7.80 15.51
N THR A 281 -11.36 8.54 14.39
CA THR A 281 -11.03 7.95 13.09
C THR A 281 -9.58 7.49 13.02
N LEU A 282 -8.65 8.25 13.63
CA LEU A 282 -7.24 7.84 13.71
C LEU A 282 -7.08 6.56 14.53
N HIS A 283 -7.74 6.42 15.67
CA HIS A 283 -7.72 5.20 16.47
C HIS A 283 -8.32 4.00 15.72
N VAL A 284 -9.42 4.20 15.00
CA VAL A 284 -10.02 3.15 14.14
C VAL A 284 -9.05 2.74 13.04
N ALA A 285 -8.40 3.71 12.37
CA ALA A 285 -7.38 3.44 11.35
C ALA A 285 -6.19 2.66 11.92
N PHE A 286 -5.72 3.03 13.12
CA PHE A 286 -4.67 2.31 13.83
C PHE A 286 -5.03 0.85 14.08
N VAL A 287 -6.21 0.58 14.64
CA VAL A 287 -6.67 -0.79 14.96
C VAL A 287 -6.83 -1.62 13.70
N ILE A 288 -7.48 -1.09 12.66
CA ILE A 288 -7.70 -1.78 11.39
C ILE A 288 -6.37 -2.03 10.69
N GLY A 289 -5.48 -1.04 10.66
CA GLY A 289 -4.15 -1.16 10.06
C GLY A 289 -3.33 -2.24 10.76
N THR A 290 -3.28 -2.24 12.09
CA THR A 290 -2.57 -3.24 12.90
C THR A 290 -3.12 -4.66 12.65
N LEU A 291 -4.46 -4.81 12.66
CA LEU A 291 -5.10 -6.10 12.38
C LEU A 291 -4.77 -6.59 10.97
N THR A 292 -4.83 -5.70 9.98
CA THR A 292 -4.51 -6.02 8.59
C THR A 292 -3.04 -6.42 8.44
N ALA A 293 -2.12 -5.71 9.10
CA ALA A 293 -0.70 -6.02 9.09
C ALA A 293 -0.43 -7.41 9.69
N ALA A 294 -1.03 -7.72 10.83
CA ALA A 294 -0.88 -9.01 11.50
C ALA A 294 -1.46 -10.17 10.66
N VAL A 295 -2.68 -10.01 10.14
CA VAL A 295 -3.34 -11.02 9.30
C VAL A 295 -2.59 -11.22 8.00
N GLY A 296 -2.19 -10.13 7.32
CA GLY A 296 -1.43 -10.19 6.06
C GLY A 296 -0.08 -10.90 6.23
N ALA A 297 0.68 -10.56 7.27
CA ALA A 297 1.95 -11.21 7.58
C ALA A 297 1.77 -12.70 7.91
N SER A 298 0.77 -13.05 8.70
CA SER A 298 0.47 -14.45 9.05
C SER A 298 0.08 -15.28 7.83
N MET A 299 -0.77 -14.74 6.96
CA MET A 299 -1.15 -15.40 5.72
C MET A 299 0.04 -15.54 4.75
N MET A 300 0.90 -14.53 4.66
CA MET A 300 2.11 -14.57 3.83
C MET A 300 3.00 -15.76 4.19
N LEU A 301 3.21 -15.99 5.49
CA LEU A 301 4.05 -17.09 5.99
C LEU A 301 3.46 -18.48 5.72
N ALA A 302 2.15 -18.58 5.53
CA ALA A 302 1.46 -19.84 5.28
C ALA A 302 1.38 -20.20 3.78
N GLN A 303 1.70 -19.29 2.86
CA GLN A 303 1.54 -19.53 1.41
C GLN A 303 2.73 -20.27 0.80
N ASN A 304 2.44 -21.23 -0.08
CA ASN A 304 3.44 -22.00 -0.83
C ASN A 304 3.74 -21.42 -2.23
N ASN A 305 2.95 -20.48 -2.72
CA ASN A 305 3.11 -19.86 -4.03
C ASN A 305 3.71 -18.45 -3.87
N ILE A 306 4.80 -18.16 -4.60
CA ILE A 306 5.53 -16.88 -4.51
C ILE A 306 4.61 -15.69 -4.79
N LYS A 307 3.74 -15.76 -5.81
CA LYS A 307 2.81 -14.67 -6.11
C LYS A 307 1.80 -14.45 -4.97
N ASN A 308 1.24 -15.52 -4.40
CA ASN A 308 0.36 -15.43 -3.23
C ASN A 308 1.08 -14.82 -2.04
N MET A 309 2.27 -15.31 -1.73
CA MET A 309 3.12 -14.79 -0.65
C MET A 309 3.36 -13.28 -0.83
N LEU A 310 3.73 -12.82 -2.03
CA LEU A 310 3.94 -11.41 -2.34
C LEU A 310 2.64 -10.58 -2.25
N GLY A 311 1.51 -11.15 -2.64
CA GLY A 311 0.19 -10.52 -2.49
C GLY A 311 -0.18 -10.30 -1.03
N PHE A 312 -0.06 -11.31 -0.18
CA PHE A 312 -0.31 -11.18 1.26
C PHE A 312 0.72 -10.28 1.96
N SER A 313 1.99 -10.32 1.52
CA SER A 313 2.98 -9.33 1.94
C SER A 313 2.53 -7.90 1.65
N THR A 314 1.90 -7.66 0.50
CA THR A 314 1.37 -6.32 0.18
C THR A 314 0.20 -5.94 1.09
N ILE A 315 -0.73 -6.87 1.38
CA ILE A 315 -1.82 -6.63 2.34
C ILE A 315 -1.24 -6.20 3.70
N GLY A 316 -0.25 -6.93 4.20
CA GLY A 316 0.43 -6.59 5.45
C GLY A 316 1.06 -5.19 5.41
N GLN A 317 1.75 -4.83 4.33
CA GLN A 317 2.39 -3.51 4.18
C GLN A 317 1.36 -2.37 4.06
N MET A 318 0.23 -2.61 3.36
CA MET A 318 -0.87 -1.64 3.34
C MET A 318 -1.52 -1.50 4.73
N GLY A 319 -1.54 -2.57 5.54
CA GLY A 319 -1.94 -2.50 6.94
C GLY A 319 -1.01 -1.60 7.75
N TYR A 320 0.30 -1.76 7.62
CA TYR A 320 1.28 -0.86 8.26
C TYR A 320 1.08 0.59 7.86
N MET A 321 0.88 0.87 6.58
CA MET A 321 0.67 2.23 6.09
C MET A 321 -0.59 2.89 6.69
N ILE A 322 -1.71 2.17 6.78
CA ILE A 322 -2.93 2.70 7.43
C ILE A 322 -2.73 2.84 8.95
N MET A 323 -1.99 1.94 9.59
CA MET A 323 -1.60 2.05 10.98
C MET A 323 -0.74 3.31 11.23
N GLU A 324 0.23 3.60 10.36
CA GLU A 324 1.06 4.81 10.41
C GLU A 324 0.21 6.07 10.30
N CYS A 325 -0.78 6.10 9.38
CA CYS A 325 -1.77 7.18 9.32
C CYS A 325 -2.57 7.29 10.63
N GLY A 326 -2.98 6.16 11.21
CA GLY A 326 -3.71 6.11 12.48
C GLY A 326 -2.92 6.61 13.68
N LEU A 327 -1.58 6.65 13.58
CA LEU A 327 -0.66 7.23 14.57
C LEU A 327 -0.36 8.71 14.33
N GLY A 328 -0.99 9.33 13.32
CA GLY A 328 -0.68 10.70 12.92
C GLY A 328 0.63 10.85 12.12
N ALA A 329 1.32 9.75 11.82
CA ALA A 329 2.60 9.73 11.10
C ALA A 329 2.39 9.73 9.57
N PHE A 330 1.66 10.71 9.05
CA PHE A 330 1.28 10.78 7.64
C PHE A 330 2.47 10.86 6.69
N SER A 331 3.53 11.60 7.02
CA SER A 331 4.75 11.67 6.21
C SER A 331 5.44 10.31 6.10
N LEU A 332 5.46 9.54 7.20
CA LEU A 332 5.99 8.19 7.23
C LEU A 332 5.18 7.26 6.32
N ALA A 333 3.86 7.35 6.35
CA ALA A 333 2.98 6.56 5.50
C ALA A 333 3.23 6.84 4.00
N VAL A 334 3.47 8.11 3.62
CA VAL A 334 3.85 8.48 2.24
C VAL A 334 5.23 7.93 1.88
N PHE A 335 6.21 8.05 2.77
CA PHE A 335 7.55 7.49 2.57
C PHE A 335 7.50 5.97 2.39
N HIS A 336 6.72 5.29 3.25
CA HIS A 336 6.48 3.85 3.14
C HIS A 336 5.84 3.48 1.80
N LEU A 337 4.84 4.24 1.36
CA LEU A 337 4.17 4.05 0.06
C LEU A 337 5.17 4.11 -1.11
N ILE A 338 6.10 5.07 -1.09
CA ILE A 338 7.15 5.21 -2.10
C ILE A 338 8.10 4.01 -2.07
N ALA A 339 8.65 3.71 -0.90
CA ALA A 339 9.62 2.62 -0.72
C ALA A 339 9.00 1.26 -1.08
N HIS A 340 7.77 1.01 -0.61
CA HIS A 340 7.01 -0.20 -0.92
C HIS A 340 6.71 -0.32 -2.41
N GLY A 341 6.28 0.77 -3.07
CA GLY A 341 5.97 0.78 -4.50
C GLY A 341 7.20 0.40 -5.34
N LEU A 342 8.35 1.00 -5.07
CA LEU A 342 9.61 0.70 -5.77
C LEU A 342 10.08 -0.74 -5.52
N PHE A 343 10.05 -1.17 -4.26
CA PHE A 343 10.44 -2.54 -3.88
C PHE A 343 9.55 -3.59 -4.55
N LYS A 344 8.23 -3.43 -4.49
CA LYS A 344 7.28 -4.38 -5.07
C LYS A 344 7.35 -4.42 -6.59
N ALA A 345 7.47 -3.26 -7.25
CA ALA A 345 7.68 -3.24 -8.71
C ALA A 345 8.89 -4.08 -9.10
N THR A 346 10.02 -3.88 -8.42
CA THR A 346 11.26 -4.62 -8.68
C THR A 346 11.09 -6.12 -8.46
N VAL A 347 10.49 -6.53 -7.33
CA VAL A 347 10.33 -7.95 -7.00
C VAL A 347 9.38 -8.64 -7.98
N PHE A 348 8.22 -8.03 -8.30
CA PHE A 348 7.27 -8.64 -9.23
C PHE A 348 7.86 -8.74 -10.66
N LEU A 349 8.52 -7.71 -11.17
CA LEU A 349 9.13 -7.77 -12.49
C LEU A 349 10.24 -8.84 -12.58
N ASN A 350 11.00 -9.05 -11.50
CA ASN A 350 12.01 -10.10 -11.44
C ASN A 350 11.41 -11.51 -11.33
N CYS A 351 10.23 -11.69 -10.74
CA CYS A 351 9.58 -13.01 -10.61
C CYS A 351 9.24 -13.63 -11.97
N GLY A 352 9.05 -12.85 -13.02
CA GLY A 352 8.78 -13.35 -14.37
C GLY A 352 9.91 -14.23 -14.94
N ASN A 353 11.16 -14.01 -14.54
CA ASN A 353 12.35 -14.70 -15.03
C ASN A 353 12.80 -15.89 -14.16
N VAL A 354 12.21 -16.10 -12.97
CA VAL A 354 12.66 -17.13 -12.02
C VAL A 354 12.52 -18.53 -12.61
N ILE A 355 11.42 -18.81 -13.32
CA ILE A 355 11.20 -20.11 -13.96
C ILE A 355 12.20 -20.35 -15.11
N GLY A 356 12.48 -19.32 -15.91
CA GLY A 356 13.47 -19.39 -16.98
C GLY A 356 14.88 -19.66 -16.44
N ARG A 357 15.29 -18.96 -15.38
CA ARG A 357 16.58 -19.17 -14.70
C ARG A 357 16.66 -20.54 -14.05
N ALA A 358 15.63 -20.97 -13.32
CA ALA A 358 15.61 -22.31 -12.70
C ALA A 358 15.68 -23.45 -13.72
N ARG A 359 15.22 -23.25 -14.96
CA ARG A 359 15.36 -24.22 -16.05
C ARG A 359 16.73 -24.18 -16.73
N SER A 360 17.42 -23.06 -16.71
CA SER A 360 18.74 -22.87 -17.32
C SER A 360 19.91 -23.17 -16.37
N GLU A 361 19.67 -23.18 -15.05
CA GLU A 361 20.70 -23.57 -14.07
C GLU A 361 20.86 -25.09 -14.04
N PRO A 362 22.07 -25.61 -14.21
CA PRO A 362 22.31 -27.05 -14.08
C PRO A 362 22.00 -27.51 -12.66
N HIS A 363 21.08 -28.47 -12.53
CA HIS A 363 20.75 -29.10 -11.26
C HIS A 363 21.85 -30.09 -10.88
N PHE A 364 22.87 -29.61 -10.19
CA PHE A 364 23.78 -30.50 -9.49
C PHE A 364 23.07 -31.01 -8.23
N PRO A 365 22.97 -32.35 -8.01
CA PRO A 365 22.49 -32.86 -6.74
C PRO A 365 23.46 -32.37 -5.66
N ARG A 366 22.95 -31.57 -4.72
CA ARG A 366 23.70 -31.22 -3.52
C ARG A 366 23.96 -32.52 -2.77
N THR A 367 25.19 -32.93 -2.67
CA THR A 367 25.56 -34.07 -1.86
C THR A 367 25.26 -33.76 -0.41
N GLU A 368 24.51 -34.64 0.26
CA GLU A 368 24.12 -34.47 1.68
C GLU A 368 25.32 -34.23 2.60
N HIS A 369 26.53 -34.64 2.19
CA HIS A 369 27.79 -34.40 2.90
C HIS A 369 28.20 -32.91 3.03
N GLU A 370 27.82 -32.01 2.13
CA GLU A 370 28.08 -30.57 2.29
C GLU A 370 27.21 -29.89 3.36
N LEU A 371 26.15 -30.56 3.80
CA LEU A 371 25.25 -30.07 4.86
C LEU A 371 25.73 -30.49 6.27
N GLU A 372 26.54 -31.53 6.40
CA GLU A 372 27.00 -32.08 7.70
C GLU A 372 28.29 -31.47 8.23
N GLU A 373 29.21 -30.97 7.38
CA GLU A 373 30.53 -30.50 7.82
C GLU A 373 30.56 -29.11 8.48
N ALA A 374 29.51 -28.32 8.37
CA ALA A 374 29.44 -27.07 9.09
C ALA A 374 28.67 -27.23 10.42
N GLY A 375 29.34 -27.81 11.40
CA GLY A 375 28.83 -27.88 12.78
C GLY A 375 28.37 -26.51 13.27
N PRO A 376 27.29 -26.44 14.08
CA PRO A 376 26.74 -25.17 14.53
C PRO A 376 27.79 -24.39 15.30
N SER A 377 28.09 -23.16 14.85
CA SER A 377 28.89 -22.25 15.64
C SER A 377 28.23 -22.15 17.02
N ARG A 378 28.99 -22.49 18.09
CA ARG A 378 28.53 -22.44 19.47
C ARG A 378 28.39 -20.97 19.93
N LEU A 379 27.57 -20.19 19.21
CA LEU A 379 27.11 -18.93 19.78
C LEU A 379 26.25 -19.30 20.99
N THR A 380 26.70 -18.90 22.16
CA THR A 380 25.89 -19.01 23.37
C THR A 380 24.59 -18.21 23.20
N TRP A 381 23.52 -18.61 23.86
CA TRP A 381 22.26 -17.85 23.87
C TRP A 381 22.48 -16.35 24.14
N LEU A 382 23.42 -16.03 25.01
CA LEU A 382 23.75 -14.65 25.36
C LEU A 382 24.33 -13.88 24.17
N THR A 383 25.31 -14.46 23.46
CA THR A 383 25.87 -13.81 22.26
C THR A 383 24.84 -13.66 21.16
N GLY A 384 23.97 -14.65 20.97
CA GLY A 384 22.87 -14.56 20.01
C GLY A 384 21.89 -13.44 20.38
N PHE A 385 21.48 -13.35 21.66
CA PHE A 385 20.61 -12.29 22.15
C PHE A 385 21.25 -10.91 21.96
N VAL A 386 22.50 -10.76 22.35
CA VAL A 386 23.23 -9.50 22.24
C VAL A 386 23.35 -9.08 20.77
N THR A 387 23.78 -9.97 19.89
CA THR A 387 24.04 -9.63 18.48
C THR A 387 22.76 -9.37 17.68
N THR A 388 21.69 -10.09 17.96
CA THR A 388 20.48 -10.00 17.12
C THR A 388 19.38 -9.09 17.69
N LEU A 389 19.33 -8.88 18.99
CA LEU A 389 18.32 -8.02 19.62
C LEU A 389 18.91 -6.76 20.26
N LEU A 390 19.97 -6.91 21.08
CA LEU A 390 20.48 -5.80 21.86
C LEU A 390 21.26 -4.80 21.01
N ILE A 391 22.15 -5.26 20.13
CA ILE A 391 22.97 -4.37 19.28
C ILE A 391 22.09 -3.50 18.37
N PRO A 392 21.10 -4.01 17.63
CA PRO A 392 20.19 -3.18 16.83
C PRO A 392 19.43 -2.14 17.68
N LEU A 393 19.02 -2.50 18.89
CA LEU A 393 18.35 -1.57 19.80
C LEU A 393 19.29 -0.46 20.26
N VAL A 394 20.51 -0.80 20.65
CA VAL A 394 21.52 0.19 21.10
C VAL A 394 21.88 1.14 19.94
N ILE A 395 22.08 0.61 18.73
CA ILE A 395 22.36 1.43 17.54
C ILE A 395 21.22 2.40 17.28
N LEU A 396 19.99 1.92 17.36
CA LEU A 396 18.80 2.73 17.15
C LEU A 396 18.72 3.88 18.17
N LEU A 397 18.92 3.58 19.48
CA LEU A 397 18.87 4.58 20.54
C LEU A 397 20.02 5.59 20.42
N LEU A 398 21.23 5.15 20.06
CA LEU A 398 22.36 6.05 19.84
C LEU A 398 22.14 6.95 18.62
N THR A 399 21.63 6.41 17.52
CA THR A 399 21.35 7.20 16.31
C THR A 399 20.25 8.22 16.59
N HIS A 400 19.23 7.83 17.35
CA HIS A 400 18.20 8.74 17.81
C HIS A 400 18.76 9.89 18.64
N GLY A 401 19.53 9.59 19.67
CA GLY A 401 20.14 10.62 20.52
C GLY A 401 21.10 11.54 19.77
N ALA A 402 21.79 11.02 18.74
CA ALA A 402 22.71 11.82 17.91
C ALA A 402 21.99 12.80 16.97
N LEU A 403 20.81 12.43 16.45
CA LEU A 403 20.06 13.24 15.50
C LEU A 403 19.14 14.27 16.17
N GLN A 404 18.92 14.16 17.50
CA GLN A 404 18.01 15.03 18.28
C GLN A 404 16.66 15.26 17.59
N ILE A 405 16.06 14.20 17.05
CA ILE A 405 14.83 14.27 16.26
C ILE A 405 13.66 14.67 17.16
N PRO A 406 13.03 15.84 17.00
CA PRO A 406 12.01 16.34 17.93
C PRO A 406 10.71 15.53 17.88
N LEU A 407 10.52 14.69 16.87
CA LEU A 407 9.34 13.83 16.69
C LEU A 407 9.25 12.67 17.69
N LEU A 408 10.23 12.50 18.57
CA LEU A 408 10.40 11.30 19.40
C LEU A 408 9.68 11.33 20.74
N ASP A 409 9.15 12.47 21.12
CA ASP A 409 8.30 12.57 22.32
C ASP A 409 6.86 12.06 22.06
N ALA A 410 6.52 11.76 20.79
CA ALA A 410 5.21 11.27 20.42
C ALA A 410 5.16 9.74 20.40
N GLN A 411 4.04 9.15 20.86
CA GLN A 411 3.80 7.69 20.87
C GLN A 411 4.02 7.05 19.49
N GLY A 412 3.63 7.73 18.42
CA GLY A 412 3.81 7.25 17.04
C GLY A 412 5.27 6.98 16.70
N THR A 413 6.18 7.80 17.19
CA THR A 413 7.62 7.63 16.97
C THR A 413 8.17 6.42 17.73
N ILE A 414 7.71 6.17 18.95
CA ILE A 414 8.10 4.98 19.74
C ILE A 414 7.70 3.70 18.99
N ILE A 415 6.50 3.64 18.44
CA ILE A 415 6.04 2.50 17.63
C ILE A 415 6.93 2.33 16.40
N PHE A 416 7.28 3.43 15.74
CA PHE A 416 8.14 3.40 14.57
C PHE A 416 9.55 2.88 14.89
N LEU A 417 10.17 3.35 15.96
CA LEU A 417 11.45 2.83 16.45
C LEU A 417 11.38 1.35 16.79
N PHE A 418 10.28 0.91 17.36
CA PHE A 418 10.03 -0.49 17.65
C PHE A 418 10.01 -1.35 16.38
N PHE A 419 9.38 -0.88 15.30
CA PHE A 419 9.39 -1.60 14.01
C PHE A 419 10.77 -1.64 13.36
N ILE A 420 11.54 -0.55 13.41
CA ILE A 420 12.92 -0.54 12.94
C ILE A 420 13.75 -1.56 13.72
N TRP A 421 13.58 -1.60 15.03
CA TRP A 421 14.27 -2.57 15.89
C TRP A 421 13.94 -4.01 15.51
N ILE A 422 12.67 -4.36 15.36
CA ILE A 422 12.25 -5.72 14.96
C ILE A 422 12.82 -6.08 13.58
N THR A 423 12.68 -5.18 12.61
CA THR A 423 13.12 -5.43 11.23
C THR A 423 14.63 -5.63 11.16
N SER A 424 15.39 -4.79 11.86
CA SER A 424 16.85 -4.89 11.96
C SER A 424 17.26 -6.19 12.65
N SER A 425 16.59 -6.56 13.73
CA SER A 425 16.83 -7.81 14.46
C SER A 425 16.56 -9.03 13.57
N GLN A 426 15.48 -9.00 12.80
CA GLN A 426 15.14 -10.08 11.87
C GLN A 426 16.13 -10.17 10.70
N ALA A 427 16.60 -9.05 10.17
CA ALA A 427 17.61 -9.02 9.12
C ALA A 427 18.93 -9.67 9.59
N ILE A 428 19.42 -9.33 10.78
CA ILE A 428 20.61 -9.94 11.37
C ILE A 428 20.40 -11.43 11.61
N LEU A 429 19.24 -11.84 12.15
CA LEU A 429 18.93 -13.26 12.34
C LEU A 429 18.93 -14.04 11.03
N THR A 430 18.43 -13.43 9.94
CA THR A 430 18.42 -14.05 8.60
C THR A 430 19.84 -14.19 8.06
N LEU A 431 20.69 -13.19 8.23
CA LEU A 431 22.08 -13.20 7.80
C LEU A 431 22.90 -14.25 8.56
N THR A 432 22.64 -14.44 9.86
CA THR A 432 23.29 -15.51 10.63
C THR A 432 22.93 -16.93 10.14
N ARG A 433 21.73 -17.10 9.53
CA ARG A 433 21.34 -18.37 8.89
C ARG A 433 22.14 -18.69 7.64
N LEU A 434 22.59 -17.68 6.90
CA LEU A 434 23.30 -17.87 5.62
C LEU A 434 24.75 -18.37 5.78
N ARG A 435 25.22 -18.62 7.01
CA ARG A 435 26.56 -19.19 7.35
C ARG A 435 27.76 -18.47 6.71
N PHE A 436 27.61 -17.25 6.18
CA PHE A 436 28.72 -16.45 5.66
C PHE A 436 29.64 -15.87 6.75
N VAL A 437 29.37 -16.15 8.03
CA VAL A 437 29.98 -15.47 9.17
C VAL A 437 31.18 -16.26 9.72
N ALA A 438 32.14 -16.52 8.90
CA ALA A 438 33.44 -17.06 9.42
C ALA A 438 34.45 -15.94 9.76
N SER A 439 34.24 -14.69 9.35
CA SER A 439 35.18 -13.60 9.54
C SER A 439 34.60 -12.46 10.34
N TRP A 440 35.30 -12.00 11.41
CA TRP A 440 34.96 -10.81 12.17
C TRP A 440 34.78 -9.56 11.28
N LYS A 441 35.53 -9.50 10.15
CA LYS A 441 35.42 -8.40 9.16
C LYS A 441 34.03 -8.31 8.54
N VAL A 442 33.38 -9.46 8.27
CA VAL A 442 32.02 -9.51 7.74
C VAL A 442 31.02 -9.01 8.80
N SER A 443 31.18 -9.43 10.06
CA SER A 443 30.33 -8.96 11.15
C SER A 443 30.44 -7.45 11.38
N VAL A 444 31.64 -6.91 11.31
CA VAL A 444 31.87 -5.44 11.41
C VAL A 444 31.28 -4.71 10.20
N ALA A 445 31.47 -5.21 8.99
CA ALA A 445 30.88 -4.62 7.80
C ALA A 445 29.35 -4.60 7.87
N MET A 446 28.72 -5.70 8.34
CA MET A 446 27.28 -5.78 8.55
C MET A 446 26.78 -4.76 9.59
N LEU A 447 27.52 -4.61 10.71
CA LEU A 447 27.20 -3.64 11.75
C LEU A 447 27.27 -2.20 11.21
N LEU A 448 28.35 -1.87 10.49
CA LEU A 448 28.52 -0.56 9.87
C LEU A 448 27.45 -0.28 8.81
N THR A 449 27.09 -1.29 8.01
CA THR A 449 25.99 -1.17 7.03
C THR A 449 24.66 -0.93 7.74
N LEU A 450 24.38 -1.65 8.83
CA LEU A 450 23.15 -1.45 9.61
C LEU A 450 23.09 -0.05 10.20
N LEU A 451 24.19 0.41 10.84
CA LEU A 451 24.29 1.78 11.38
C LEU A 451 24.04 2.82 10.28
N PHE A 452 24.69 2.65 9.13
CA PHE A 452 24.52 3.54 8.00
C PHE A 452 23.08 3.54 7.48
N VAL A 453 22.45 2.39 7.32
CA VAL A 453 21.06 2.27 6.86
C VAL A 453 20.10 2.93 7.84
N VAL A 454 20.25 2.69 9.15
CA VAL A 454 19.40 3.32 10.18
C VAL A 454 19.60 4.83 10.18
N PHE A 455 20.84 5.31 10.11
CA PHE A 455 21.14 6.75 10.06
C PHE A 455 20.53 7.42 8.82
N VAL A 456 20.77 6.85 7.63
CA VAL A 456 20.23 7.36 6.36
C VAL A 456 18.71 7.35 6.38
N TYR A 457 18.10 6.29 6.92
CA TYR A 457 16.65 6.17 7.00
C TYR A 457 16.03 7.24 7.91
N LEU A 458 16.56 7.43 9.13
CA LEU A 458 16.06 8.44 10.06
C LEU A 458 16.26 9.86 9.50
N PHE A 459 17.45 10.14 8.95
CA PHE A 459 17.74 11.43 8.32
C PHE A 459 16.83 11.69 7.11
N ALA A 460 16.65 10.69 6.23
CA ALA A 460 15.77 10.80 5.07
C ALA A 460 14.31 11.03 5.49
N LEU A 461 13.85 10.36 6.55
CA LEU A 461 12.50 10.52 7.07
C LEU A 461 12.28 11.92 7.63
N GLU A 462 13.20 12.45 8.40
CA GLU A 462 13.11 13.81 8.96
C GLU A 462 13.11 14.86 7.84
N SER A 463 14.06 14.76 6.91
CA SER A 463 14.14 15.66 5.75
C SER A 463 12.89 15.57 4.87
N PHE A 464 12.34 14.36 4.71
CA PHE A 464 11.12 14.13 3.94
C PHE A 464 9.89 14.71 4.67
N THR A 465 9.82 14.59 5.98
CA THR A 465 8.74 15.20 6.79
C THR A 465 8.78 16.73 6.69
N ALA A 466 9.95 17.33 6.85
CA ALA A 466 10.13 18.78 6.71
C ALA A 466 9.82 19.26 5.28
N PHE A 467 10.11 18.43 4.28
CA PHE A 467 9.73 18.72 2.89
C PHE A 467 8.22 18.67 2.70
N LEU A 468 7.54 17.62 3.18
CA LEU A 468 6.10 17.40 2.93
C LEU A 468 5.25 18.37 3.76
N TYR A 469 5.61 18.56 5.02
CA TYR A 469 4.95 19.44 5.99
C TYR A 469 5.95 20.47 6.53
N PRO A 470 6.05 21.65 5.92
CA PRO A 470 7.01 22.68 6.35
C PRO A 470 6.69 23.29 7.71
N ASN A 471 5.42 23.19 8.15
CA ASN A 471 4.99 23.67 9.44
C ASN A 471 5.09 22.55 10.48
N PRO A 472 6.03 22.59 11.43
CA PRO A 472 6.17 21.55 12.45
C PRO A 472 4.97 21.49 13.41
N ASP A 473 4.25 22.60 13.63
CA ASP A 473 3.07 22.62 14.50
C ASP A 473 1.93 21.77 13.92
N GLU A 474 1.83 21.70 12.59
CA GLU A 474 0.84 20.86 11.90
C GLU A 474 1.13 19.39 12.17
N VAL A 475 2.38 18.94 12.05
CA VAL A 475 2.80 17.57 12.34
C VAL A 475 2.57 17.24 13.81
N ALA A 476 2.93 18.14 14.73
CA ALA A 476 2.70 17.95 16.16
C ALA A 476 1.20 17.82 16.48
N SER A 477 0.34 18.56 15.79
CA SER A 477 -1.12 18.46 15.96
C SER A 477 -1.67 17.08 15.55
N TYR A 478 -1.14 16.48 14.48
CA TYR A 478 -1.53 15.14 14.03
C TYR A 478 -1.14 14.06 15.04
N PHE A 479 0.08 14.11 15.56
CA PHE A 479 0.52 13.19 16.61
C PHE A 479 -0.31 13.31 17.88
N LYS A 480 -0.62 14.55 18.28
CA LYS A 480 -1.45 14.81 19.46
C LYS A 480 -2.88 14.29 19.28
N ALA A 481 -3.47 14.46 18.09
CA ALA A 481 -4.82 13.93 17.79
C ALA A 481 -4.85 12.39 17.79
N ALA A 482 -3.75 11.74 17.43
CA ALA A 482 -3.60 10.29 17.38
C ALA A 482 -3.20 9.66 18.70
N GLU A 483 -2.95 10.45 19.76
CA GLU A 483 -2.44 9.96 21.04
C GLU A 483 -3.39 8.95 21.68
N LEU A 484 -2.85 7.77 22.00
CA LEU A 484 -3.58 6.70 22.66
C LEU A 484 -3.53 6.89 24.19
N PRO A 485 -4.55 6.41 24.94
CA PRO A 485 -4.49 6.43 26.39
C PRO A 485 -3.20 5.76 26.91
N GLY A 486 -2.40 6.46 27.73
CA GLY A 486 -1.05 6.03 28.13
C GLY A 486 -0.97 4.60 28.63
N ARG A 487 -1.90 4.18 29.51
CA ARG A 487 -1.95 2.79 30.02
C ARG A 487 -2.15 1.76 28.91
N PHE A 488 -3.00 2.07 27.92
CA PHE A 488 -3.24 1.19 26.77
C PHE A 488 -1.99 1.10 25.90
N PHE A 489 -1.34 2.23 25.65
CA PHE A 489 -0.10 2.30 24.90
C PHE A 489 1.01 1.47 25.56
N ASP A 490 1.25 1.66 26.87
CA ASP A 490 2.28 0.92 27.62
C ASP A 490 2.03 -0.59 27.58
N MET A 491 0.76 -1.03 27.77
CA MET A 491 0.39 -2.43 27.67
C MET A 491 0.63 -2.99 26.26
N MET A 492 0.31 -2.23 25.23
CA MET A 492 0.48 -2.65 23.84
C MET A 492 1.97 -2.81 23.50
N ILE A 493 2.81 -1.86 23.85
CA ILE A 493 4.27 -1.93 23.62
C ILE A 493 4.88 -3.06 24.45
N GLY A 494 4.47 -3.22 25.72
CA GLY A 494 4.90 -4.32 26.57
C GLY A 494 4.55 -5.69 25.99
N ALA A 495 3.30 -5.86 25.52
CA ALA A 495 2.85 -7.09 24.88
C ALA A 495 3.60 -7.37 23.58
N ALA A 496 3.81 -6.35 22.73
CA ALA A 496 4.55 -6.48 21.49
C ALA A 496 6.02 -6.84 21.72
N THR A 497 6.66 -6.22 22.71
CA THR A 497 8.03 -6.56 23.14
C THR A 497 8.12 -8.00 23.64
N PHE A 498 7.19 -8.41 24.50
CA PHE A 498 7.13 -9.76 25.02
C PHE A 498 6.95 -10.81 23.90
N MET A 499 6.03 -10.56 22.96
CA MET A 499 5.83 -11.43 21.81
C MET A 499 7.05 -11.49 20.88
N THR A 500 7.77 -10.37 20.73
CA THR A 500 9.02 -10.32 19.95
C THR A 500 10.10 -11.19 20.59
N VAL A 501 10.29 -11.09 21.91
CA VAL A 501 11.25 -11.90 22.64
C VAL A 501 10.87 -13.38 22.60
N LEU A 502 9.59 -13.71 22.80
CA LEU A 502 9.11 -15.09 22.67
C LEU A 502 9.33 -15.65 21.27
N GLY A 503 8.99 -14.86 20.24
CA GLY A 503 9.23 -15.22 18.84
C GLY A 503 10.72 -15.46 18.56
N TRP A 504 11.59 -14.61 19.12
CA TRP A 504 13.03 -14.79 19.03
C TRP A 504 13.49 -16.07 19.72
N CYS A 505 13.03 -16.33 20.96
CA CYS A 505 13.34 -17.55 21.71
C CYS A 505 12.95 -18.82 20.93
N TYR A 506 11.90 -18.77 20.12
CA TYR A 506 11.44 -19.86 19.29
C TYR A 506 12.23 -19.99 17.97
N LEU A 507 12.51 -18.86 17.30
CA LEU A 507 13.14 -18.84 15.97
C LEU A 507 14.66 -19.04 16.03
N TYR A 508 15.32 -18.52 17.06
CA TYR A 508 16.77 -18.55 17.17
C TYR A 508 17.36 -19.97 17.23
N PRO A 509 16.85 -20.91 18.08
CA PRO A 509 17.34 -22.29 18.08
C PRO A 509 17.10 -23.02 16.76
N ARG A 510 15.95 -22.75 16.10
CA ARG A 510 15.63 -23.32 14.79
C ARG A 510 16.57 -22.79 13.71
N ALA A 511 17.00 -21.54 13.79
CA ALA A 511 17.98 -20.96 12.92
C ALA A 511 19.35 -21.67 13.03
N GLN A 512 19.62 -22.30 14.18
CA GLN A 512 20.83 -23.08 14.44
C GLN A 512 20.67 -24.60 14.16
N GLY A 513 19.56 -25.01 13.51
CA GLY A 513 19.32 -26.41 13.18
C GLY A 513 18.82 -27.27 14.35
N ARG A 514 18.46 -26.67 15.51
CA ARG A 514 17.90 -27.41 16.64
C ARG A 514 16.39 -27.59 16.45
N THR A 515 15.92 -28.83 16.55
CA THR A 515 14.49 -29.14 16.59
C THR A 515 13.96 -28.91 18.01
N MET A 516 13.17 -27.87 18.20
CA MET A 516 12.48 -27.64 19.47
C MET A 516 11.10 -28.31 19.40
N GLN A 517 10.86 -29.34 20.18
CA GLN A 517 9.54 -29.95 20.30
C GLN A 517 8.68 -29.06 21.16
N LEU A 518 7.57 -28.60 20.59
CA LEU A 518 6.56 -27.84 21.33
C LEU A 518 5.66 -28.80 22.12
N PRO A 519 5.14 -28.39 23.28
CA PRO A 519 4.10 -29.16 23.97
C PRO A 519 2.91 -29.45 23.05
N ALA A 520 2.35 -30.66 23.13
CA ALA A 520 1.29 -31.11 22.21
C ALA A 520 0.10 -30.12 22.02
N PRO A 521 -0.40 -29.41 23.06
CA PRO A 521 -1.49 -28.45 22.88
C PRO A 521 -1.04 -27.23 22.05
N ILE A 522 0.21 -26.77 22.19
CA ILE A 522 0.76 -25.63 21.43
C ILE A 522 0.99 -26.05 19.98
N GLU A 523 1.49 -27.27 19.76
CA GLU A 523 1.65 -27.81 18.41
C GLU A 523 0.31 -27.98 17.70
N GLY A 524 -0.70 -28.46 18.39
CA GLY A 524 -2.07 -28.54 17.85
C GLY A 524 -2.66 -27.18 17.50
N LEU A 525 -2.42 -26.16 18.32
CA LEU A 525 -2.82 -24.78 18.01
C LEU A 525 -2.07 -24.24 16.79
N ARG A 526 -0.76 -24.46 16.72
CA ARG A 526 0.08 -24.06 15.59
C ARG A 526 -0.44 -24.63 14.26
N ILE A 527 -0.76 -25.92 14.23
CA ILE A 527 -1.30 -26.59 13.05
C ILE A 527 -2.66 -26.00 12.66
N ARG A 528 -3.55 -25.78 13.62
CA ARG A 528 -4.88 -25.17 13.36
C ARG A 528 -4.74 -23.76 12.79
N LEU A 529 -3.88 -22.93 13.37
CA LEU A 529 -3.62 -21.57 12.87
C LEU A 529 -2.99 -21.61 11.48
N TYR A 530 -2.03 -22.51 11.22
CA TYR A 530 -1.43 -22.69 9.90
C TYR A 530 -2.49 -23.05 8.85
N VAL A 531 -3.36 -24.02 9.14
CA VAL A 531 -4.45 -24.41 8.23
C VAL A 531 -5.44 -23.26 8.01
N LEU A 532 -5.78 -22.51 9.06
CA LEU A 532 -6.65 -21.35 8.99
C LEU A 532 -6.08 -20.26 8.06
N PHE A 533 -4.79 -19.91 8.23
CA PHE A 533 -4.14 -18.90 7.39
C PHE A 533 -3.84 -19.39 5.97
N LEU A 534 -3.51 -20.67 5.81
CA LEU A 534 -3.34 -21.29 4.48
C LEU A 534 -4.63 -21.19 3.67
N ASN A 535 -5.78 -21.44 4.29
CA ASN A 535 -7.12 -21.33 3.69
C ASN A 535 -7.70 -19.90 3.75
N ARG A 536 -6.87 -18.88 4.00
CA ARG A 536 -7.28 -17.47 3.96
C ARG A 536 -8.46 -17.14 4.88
N LEU A 537 -8.46 -17.69 6.10
CA LEU A 537 -9.54 -17.57 7.10
C LEU A 537 -10.90 -18.10 6.59
N TYR A 538 -10.94 -18.91 5.55
CA TYR A 538 -12.15 -19.39 4.87
C TYR A 538 -13.10 -18.27 4.38
N LEU A 539 -12.60 -17.03 4.27
CA LEU A 539 -13.40 -15.88 3.84
C LEU A 539 -13.86 -16.02 2.39
N ASP A 540 -13.05 -16.64 1.54
CA ASP A 540 -13.41 -16.92 0.14
C ASP A 540 -14.64 -17.83 0.04
N GLU A 541 -14.71 -18.84 0.90
CA GLU A 541 -15.84 -19.77 0.98
C GLU A 541 -17.10 -19.10 1.55
N CYS A 542 -16.94 -18.25 2.59
CA CYS A 542 -18.07 -17.48 3.13
C CYS A 542 -18.69 -16.57 2.06
N VAL A 543 -17.88 -15.85 1.28
CA VAL A 543 -18.37 -14.99 0.18
C VAL A 543 -19.03 -15.81 -0.92
N GLN A 544 -18.49 -16.98 -1.24
CA GLN A 544 -19.09 -17.87 -2.24
C GLN A 544 -20.45 -18.40 -1.79
N ARG A 545 -20.56 -18.89 -0.55
CA ARG A 545 -21.83 -19.34 0.02
C ARG A 545 -22.89 -18.24 0.06
N PHE A 546 -22.47 -17.01 0.40
CA PHE A 546 -23.37 -15.87 0.37
C PHE A 546 -23.88 -15.56 -1.04
N ALA A 547 -23.01 -15.59 -2.06
CA ALA A 547 -23.38 -15.38 -3.45
C ALA A 547 -24.31 -16.50 -3.97
N GLU A 548 -24.10 -17.75 -3.57
CA GLU A 548 -24.95 -18.89 -3.90
C GLU A 548 -26.32 -18.77 -3.24
N ALA A 549 -26.38 -18.34 -1.99
CA ALA A 549 -27.63 -18.08 -1.27
C ALA A 549 -28.45 -16.96 -1.94
N GLN A 550 -27.80 -15.86 -2.35
CA GLN A 550 -28.46 -14.79 -3.11
C GLN A 550 -29.01 -15.29 -4.44
N SER A 551 -28.22 -16.05 -5.21
CA SER A 551 -28.69 -16.58 -6.51
C SER A 551 -29.85 -17.56 -6.36
N SER A 552 -29.90 -18.28 -5.25
CA SER A 552 -31.00 -19.19 -4.91
C SER A 552 -32.26 -18.42 -4.51
N ALA A 553 -32.11 -17.33 -3.75
CA ALA A 553 -33.20 -16.45 -3.38
C ALA A 553 -33.81 -15.76 -4.62
N VAL A 554 -32.97 -15.23 -5.54
CA VAL A 554 -33.43 -14.62 -6.79
C VAL A 554 -34.22 -15.64 -7.64
N ARG A 555 -33.68 -16.83 -7.82
CA ARG A 555 -34.39 -17.93 -8.54
C ARG A 555 -35.70 -18.33 -7.86
N TRP A 556 -35.73 -18.28 -6.53
CA TRP A 556 -36.96 -18.53 -5.77
C TRP A 556 -38.02 -17.43 -6.03
N PHE A 557 -37.61 -16.16 -5.99
CA PHE A 557 -38.50 -15.01 -6.31
C PHE A 557 -39.00 -15.05 -7.75
N GLU A 558 -38.14 -15.33 -8.73
CA GLU A 558 -38.51 -15.46 -10.15
C GLU A 558 -39.57 -16.58 -10.37
N ARG A 559 -39.40 -17.75 -9.75
CA ARG A 559 -40.38 -18.85 -9.82
C ARG A 559 -41.73 -18.48 -9.22
N HIS A 560 -41.73 -17.72 -8.09
CA HIS A 560 -42.97 -17.35 -7.42
C HIS A 560 -43.65 -16.11 -8.02
N SER A 561 -42.91 -15.24 -8.70
CA SER A 561 -43.49 -14.11 -9.45
C SER A 561 -44.16 -14.57 -10.75
N GLN A 562 -43.65 -15.61 -11.43
CA GLN A 562 -44.28 -16.18 -12.61
C GLN A 562 -45.59 -16.92 -12.31
N VAL A 563 -45.74 -17.49 -11.10
CA VAL A 563 -46.99 -18.19 -10.69
C VAL A 563 -48.11 -17.20 -10.32
N ARG A 564 -47.81 -15.93 -10.04
CA ARG A 564 -48.82 -14.88 -9.76
C ARG A 564 -49.27 -14.11 -11.01
N GLY A 565 -48.67 -14.36 -12.16
CA GLY A 565 -49.00 -13.72 -13.45
C GLY A 565 -49.77 -14.62 -14.44
N SER A 566 -50.12 -15.84 -14.02
CA SER A 566 -51.03 -16.75 -14.72
C SER A 566 -52.33 -16.88 -13.91
#